data_a9e16421050bd9294eba361221510641
#
_entry.id   a9e16421050bd9294eba361221510641
#
_cell.length_a   1.000
_cell.length_b   1.000
_cell.length_c   1.000
_cell.angle_alpha   90.00
_cell.angle_beta   90.00
_cell.angle_gamma   90.00
#
_symmetry.space_group_name_H-M   'P 1'
#
loop_
_entity.id
_entity.type
_entity.pdbx_description
1 polymer ?
#
loop_
_entity_poly.entity_id
_entity_poly.type
_entity_poly.pdbx_seq_one_letter_code
_entity_poly.pdbx_strand_id
1 'polypeptide(L)'
;MDELLRIDPEFESKIPPLTEEEYQLLEENILQDGVVLNPLIVWNGCIVDGHNRFRIIQAHPEIKYTVFEKEFPDRYAAIAWICCNQLGRRNLTPQQKKYLIGQRYEAEKLANCFRGN
;
A
#
# COMPACT_ATOMS: atom_id res chain seq x y z
N MET A 1 18.02 -13.53 7.54
CA MET A 1 17.72 -13.84 6.14
C MET A 1 16.65 -12.88 5.65
N ASP A 2 16.91 -12.23 4.55
CA ASP A 2 15.98 -11.23 4.03
C ASP A 2 14.80 -11.91 3.37
N GLU A 3 13.61 -11.57 3.81
CA GLU A 3 12.42 -12.04 3.15
C GLU A 3 12.24 -11.28 1.84
N LEU A 4 11.86 -12.01 0.81
CA LEU A 4 11.53 -11.37 -0.45
C LEU A 4 10.15 -10.74 -0.34
N LEU A 5 10.12 -9.41 -0.33
CA LEU A 5 8.88 -8.66 -0.36
C LEU A 5 8.33 -8.69 -1.79
N ARG A 6 7.02 -8.74 -1.90
CA ARG A 6 6.37 -8.80 -3.21
C ARG A 6 5.13 -7.91 -3.24
N ILE A 7 4.69 -7.60 -4.44
CA ILE A 7 3.49 -6.82 -4.67
C ILE A 7 2.37 -7.77 -5.06
N ASP A 8 1.28 -7.72 -4.29
CA ASP A 8 0.06 -8.45 -4.64
C ASP A 8 -0.75 -7.56 -5.58
N PRO A 9 -1.08 -8.02 -6.79
CA PRO A 9 -1.78 -7.19 -7.77
C PRO A 9 -3.13 -6.68 -7.29
N GLU A 10 -3.86 -7.47 -6.52
CA GLU A 10 -5.14 -7.04 -5.97
C GLU A 10 -4.94 -5.91 -4.96
N PHE A 11 -3.95 -6.03 -4.08
CA PHE A 11 -3.64 -4.98 -3.12
C PHE A 11 -3.23 -3.69 -3.83
N GLU A 12 -2.35 -3.81 -4.82
CA GLU A 12 -1.90 -2.65 -5.58
C GLU A 12 -3.06 -1.97 -6.32
N SER A 13 -4.04 -2.74 -6.77
CA SER A 13 -5.19 -2.18 -7.50
C SER A 13 -6.03 -1.23 -6.66
N LYS A 14 -5.88 -1.26 -5.34
CA LYS A 14 -6.58 -0.35 -4.42
C LYS A 14 -5.82 0.96 -4.19
N ILE A 15 -4.60 1.07 -4.74
CA ILE A 15 -3.77 2.26 -4.55
C ILE A 15 -3.98 3.20 -5.72
N PRO A 16 -4.48 4.43 -5.49
CA PRO A 16 -4.60 5.39 -6.59
C PRO A 16 -3.21 5.69 -7.16
N PRO A 17 -3.07 5.66 -8.49
CA PRO A 17 -1.76 5.87 -9.09
C PRO A 17 -1.29 7.30 -8.86
N LEU A 18 0.02 7.46 -8.70
CA LEU A 18 0.64 8.77 -8.68
C LEU A 18 0.77 9.27 -10.12
N THR A 19 0.69 10.59 -10.30
CA THR A 19 1.09 11.18 -11.58
C THR A 19 2.59 11.01 -11.75
N GLU A 20 3.06 11.15 -12.97
CA GLU A 20 4.49 11.08 -13.23
C GLU A 20 5.26 12.11 -12.42
N GLU A 21 4.74 13.34 -12.32
CA GLU A 21 5.35 14.39 -11.52
C GLU A 21 5.43 14.03 -10.05
N GLU A 22 4.34 13.50 -9.51
CA GLU A 22 4.29 13.07 -8.11
C GLU A 22 5.30 11.96 -7.83
N TYR A 23 5.41 11.00 -8.73
CA TYR A 23 6.36 9.90 -8.60
C TYR A 23 7.80 10.41 -8.64
N GLN A 24 8.10 11.33 -9.56
CA GLN A 24 9.44 11.91 -9.67
C GLN A 24 9.81 12.67 -8.40
N LEU A 25 8.88 13.47 -7.85
CA LEU A 25 9.12 14.19 -6.62
C LEU A 25 9.38 13.26 -5.45
N LEU A 26 8.60 12.18 -5.36
CA LEU A 26 8.80 11.18 -4.32
C LEU A 26 10.18 10.55 -4.44
N GLU A 27 10.58 10.18 -5.66
CA GLU A 27 11.88 9.58 -5.90
C GLU A 27 13.01 10.55 -5.54
N GLU A 28 12.91 11.80 -5.96
CA GLU A 28 13.92 12.81 -5.65
C GLU A 28 14.06 13.00 -4.14
N ASN A 29 12.95 13.06 -3.43
CA ASN A 29 12.96 13.24 -1.98
C ASN A 29 13.63 12.07 -1.28
N ILE A 30 13.33 10.85 -1.71
CA ILE A 30 13.93 9.65 -1.14
C ILE A 30 15.44 9.61 -1.42
N LEU A 31 15.83 9.93 -2.66
CA LEU A 31 17.26 9.95 -3.01
C LEU A 31 18.01 11.03 -2.23
N GLN A 32 17.40 12.17 -2.02
CA GLN A 32 18.02 13.26 -1.25
C GLN A 32 18.21 12.85 0.20
N ASP A 33 17.24 12.18 0.81
CA ASP A 33 17.33 11.74 2.19
C ASP A 33 18.25 10.52 2.35
N GLY A 34 18.40 9.72 1.29
CA GLY A 34 19.16 8.48 1.34
C GLY A 34 18.47 7.35 2.07
N VAL A 35 17.25 7.56 2.52
CA VAL A 35 16.48 6.60 3.30
C VAL A 35 15.00 6.87 3.12
N VAL A 36 14.20 5.80 3.21
CA VAL A 36 12.75 5.92 3.29
C VAL A 36 12.38 6.10 4.75
N LEU A 37 11.85 7.28 5.10
CA LEU A 37 11.60 7.65 6.49
C LEU A 37 10.46 6.88 7.12
N ASN A 38 9.41 6.58 6.35
CA ASN A 38 8.26 5.82 6.84
C ASN A 38 8.43 4.35 6.51
N PRO A 39 8.11 3.43 7.44
CA PRO A 39 8.26 2.01 7.14
C PRO A 39 7.28 1.56 6.04
N LEU A 40 7.68 0.54 5.30
CA LEU A 40 6.76 -0.20 4.45
C LEU A 40 5.89 -1.07 5.36
N ILE A 41 4.59 -1.10 5.10
CA ILE A 41 3.69 -1.96 5.85
C ILE A 41 3.48 -3.23 5.03
N VAL A 42 3.66 -4.38 5.67
CA VAL A 42 3.71 -5.68 4.99
C VAL A 42 2.80 -6.68 5.72
N TRP A 43 2.17 -7.55 4.97
CA TRP A 43 1.40 -8.68 5.48
C TRP A 43 1.74 -9.91 4.63
N ASN A 44 2.22 -10.97 5.29
CA ASN A 44 2.61 -12.23 4.62
C ASN A 44 3.55 -12.01 3.44
N GLY A 45 4.51 -11.09 3.60
CA GLY A 45 5.49 -10.77 2.56
C GLY A 45 4.98 -9.87 1.46
N CYS A 46 3.70 -9.49 1.49
CA CYS A 46 3.10 -8.60 0.49
C CYS A 46 3.01 -7.18 1.01
N ILE A 47 3.32 -6.21 0.15
CA ILE A 47 3.22 -4.80 0.50
C ILE A 47 1.73 -4.43 0.65
N VAL A 48 1.37 -3.81 1.78
CA VAL A 48 0.02 -3.26 1.97
C VAL A 48 0.05 -1.74 2.00
N ASP A 49 1.17 -1.13 2.35
CA ASP A 49 1.35 0.32 2.24
C ASP A 49 2.79 0.60 1.84
N GLY A 50 2.97 1.51 0.89
CA GLY A 50 4.28 1.90 0.40
C GLY A 50 4.67 1.29 -0.94
N HIS A 51 3.70 0.96 -1.79
CA HIS A 51 3.97 0.34 -3.10
C HIS A 51 4.92 1.19 -3.95
N ASN A 52 4.68 2.50 -4.02
CA ASN A 52 5.55 3.38 -4.82
C ASN A 52 6.93 3.50 -4.21
N ARG A 53 7.02 3.59 -2.90
CA ARG A 53 8.32 3.63 -2.19
C ARG A 53 9.08 2.34 -2.43
N PHE A 54 8.40 1.21 -2.40
CA PHE A 54 9.02 -0.09 -2.66
C PHE A 54 9.62 -0.16 -4.07
N ARG A 55 8.89 0.34 -5.07
CA ARG A 55 9.40 0.36 -6.45
C ARG A 55 10.64 1.24 -6.57
N ILE A 56 10.67 2.37 -5.87
CA ILE A 56 11.84 3.25 -5.85
C ILE A 56 13.02 2.55 -5.19
N ILE A 57 12.80 1.86 -4.08
CA ILE A 57 13.85 1.10 -3.39
C ILE A 57 14.42 0.02 -4.31
N GLN A 58 13.58 -0.66 -5.07
CA GLN A 58 14.03 -1.69 -6.00
C GLN A 58 14.93 -1.11 -7.09
N ALA A 59 14.65 0.11 -7.54
CA ALA A 59 15.47 0.79 -8.54
C ALA A 59 16.75 1.38 -7.94
N HIS A 60 16.77 1.59 -6.62
CA HIS A 60 17.91 2.21 -5.92
C HIS A 60 18.28 1.39 -4.70
N PRO A 61 18.98 0.24 -4.88
CA PRO A 61 19.27 -0.69 -3.77
C PRO A 61 20.06 -0.09 -2.61
N GLU A 62 20.73 1.04 -2.83
CA GLU A 62 21.50 1.73 -1.79
C GLU A 62 20.62 2.41 -0.76
N ILE A 63 19.33 2.64 -1.05
CA ILE A 63 18.40 3.34 -0.15
C ILE A 63 18.00 2.41 0.99
N LYS A 64 18.11 2.91 2.21
CA LYS A 64 17.72 2.16 3.41
C LYS A 64 16.25 2.34 3.69
N TYR A 65 15.64 1.30 4.25
CA TYR A 65 14.22 1.33 4.58
C TYR A 65 13.95 0.38 5.74
N THR A 66 12.81 0.56 6.38
CA THR A 66 12.33 -0.33 7.43
C THR A 66 11.01 -0.94 7.03
N VAL A 67 10.67 -2.05 7.67
CA VAL A 67 9.44 -2.80 7.41
C VAL A 67 8.70 -2.98 8.72
N PHE A 68 7.40 -2.73 8.70
CA PHE A 68 6.50 -3.06 9.78
C PHE A 68 5.56 -4.16 9.31
N GLU A 69 5.57 -5.28 10.00
CA GLU A 69 4.67 -6.38 9.67
C GLU A 69 3.40 -6.23 10.45
N LYS A 70 2.28 -6.11 9.74
CA LYS A 70 0.98 -5.91 10.33
C LYS A 70 0.15 -7.19 10.20
N GLU A 71 -0.54 -7.56 11.27
CA GLU A 71 -1.37 -8.76 11.29
C GLU A 71 -2.78 -8.46 10.79
N PHE A 72 -3.28 -9.35 9.94
CA PHE A 72 -4.69 -9.34 9.50
C PHE A 72 -5.21 -10.77 9.56
N PRO A 73 -6.49 -10.95 9.89
CA PRO A 73 -7.07 -12.30 9.93
C PRO A 73 -7.20 -12.96 8.56
N ASP A 74 -7.34 -12.16 7.51
CA ASP A 74 -7.45 -12.66 6.13
C ASP A 74 -7.15 -11.52 5.15
N ARG A 75 -7.12 -11.87 3.86
CA ARG A 75 -6.82 -10.89 2.82
C ARG A 75 -7.89 -9.80 2.69
N TYR A 76 -9.14 -10.12 3.00
CA TYR A 76 -10.24 -9.14 2.92
C TYR A 76 -10.07 -8.04 3.96
N ALA A 77 -9.63 -8.40 5.17
CA ALA A 77 -9.31 -7.40 6.19
C ALA A 77 -8.15 -6.51 5.75
N ALA A 78 -7.14 -7.10 5.11
CA ALA A 78 -6.02 -6.32 4.57
C ALA A 78 -6.51 -5.34 3.51
N ILE A 79 -7.35 -5.79 2.58
CA ILE A 79 -7.90 -4.93 1.53
C ILE A 79 -8.71 -3.78 2.13
N ALA A 80 -9.57 -4.08 3.11
CA ALA A 80 -10.37 -3.05 3.77
C ALA A 80 -9.46 -2.00 4.44
N TRP A 81 -8.39 -2.46 5.08
CA TRP A 81 -7.43 -1.56 5.71
C TRP A 81 -6.73 -0.68 4.67
N ILE A 82 -6.32 -1.28 3.55
CA ILE A 82 -5.67 -0.53 2.46
C ILE A 82 -6.61 0.58 1.97
N CYS A 83 -7.87 0.26 1.72
CA CYS A 83 -8.85 1.23 1.25
C CYS A 83 -9.05 2.37 2.26
N CYS A 84 -9.15 2.03 3.55
CA CYS A 84 -9.28 3.03 4.60
C CYS A 84 -8.05 3.94 4.66
N ASN A 85 -6.86 3.33 4.55
CA ASN A 85 -5.61 4.07 4.60
C ASN A 85 -5.51 5.05 3.44
N GLN A 86 -5.90 4.62 2.24
CA GLN A 86 -5.89 5.48 1.07
C GLN A 86 -6.94 6.59 1.15
N LEU A 87 -8.11 6.31 1.74
CA LEU A 87 -9.13 7.33 1.94
C LEU A 87 -8.67 8.47 2.83
N GLY A 88 -7.66 8.25 3.66
CA GLY A 88 -7.07 9.30 4.47
C GLY A 88 -6.17 10.27 3.72
N ARG A 89 -5.90 10.02 2.44
CA ARG A 89 -5.03 10.89 1.64
C ARG A 89 -5.79 12.12 1.16
N ARG A 90 -5.03 13.23 1.00
CA ARG A 90 -5.64 14.53 0.67
C ARG A 90 -5.97 14.73 -0.80
N ASN A 91 -5.30 14.01 -1.70
CA ASN A 91 -5.32 14.29 -3.13
C ASN A 91 -6.16 13.30 -3.93
N LEU A 92 -7.22 12.77 -3.33
CA LEU A 92 -8.11 11.86 -4.01
C LEU A 92 -9.19 12.63 -4.77
N THR A 93 -9.44 12.21 -6.02
CA THR A 93 -10.58 12.71 -6.77
C THR A 93 -11.87 12.11 -6.18
N PRO A 94 -13.03 12.74 -6.44
CA PRO A 94 -14.31 12.15 -6.01
C PRO A 94 -14.53 10.74 -6.55
N GLN A 95 -14.08 10.46 -7.77
CA GLN A 95 -14.20 9.12 -8.37
C GLN A 95 -13.33 8.11 -7.64
N GLN A 96 -12.09 8.51 -7.29
CA GLN A 96 -11.20 7.65 -6.53
C GLN A 96 -11.77 7.34 -5.15
N LYS A 97 -12.34 8.35 -4.47
CA LYS A 97 -12.99 8.14 -3.17
C LYS A 97 -14.15 7.17 -3.27
N LYS A 98 -14.99 7.35 -4.28
CA LYS A 98 -16.15 6.48 -4.50
C LYS A 98 -15.71 5.04 -4.75
N TYR A 99 -14.68 4.85 -5.57
CA TYR A 99 -14.11 3.53 -5.84
C TYR A 99 -13.63 2.86 -4.55
N LEU A 100 -12.84 3.59 -3.75
CA LEU A 100 -12.26 3.04 -2.52
C LEU A 100 -13.34 2.71 -1.49
N ILE A 101 -14.35 3.56 -1.36
CA ILE A 101 -15.46 3.30 -0.45
C ILE A 101 -16.19 2.01 -0.87
N GLY A 102 -16.44 1.85 -2.17
CA GLY A 102 -17.07 0.64 -2.68
C GLY A 102 -16.21 -0.60 -2.47
N GLN A 103 -14.91 -0.50 -2.71
CA GLN A 103 -14.00 -1.63 -2.52
C GLN A 103 -13.87 -2.03 -1.06
N ARG A 104 -13.85 -1.05 -0.16
CA ARG A 104 -13.84 -1.31 1.27
C ARG A 104 -15.11 -2.06 1.69
N TYR A 105 -16.26 -1.57 1.21
CA TYR A 105 -17.55 -2.20 1.53
C TYR A 105 -17.57 -3.66 1.06
N GLU A 106 -17.12 -3.92 -0.17
CA GLU A 106 -17.08 -5.27 -0.71
C GLU A 106 -16.13 -6.18 0.09
N ALA A 107 -14.96 -5.65 0.46
CA ALA A 107 -14.00 -6.42 1.23
C ALA A 107 -14.54 -6.78 2.61
N GLU A 108 -15.20 -5.84 3.29
CA GLU A 108 -15.79 -6.10 4.60
C GLU A 108 -16.92 -7.12 4.51
N LYS A 109 -17.73 -7.03 3.46
CA LYS A 109 -18.82 -7.98 3.21
C LYS A 109 -18.27 -9.38 2.98
N LEU A 110 -17.24 -9.50 2.16
CA LEU A 110 -16.59 -10.79 1.90
C LEU A 110 -15.92 -11.34 3.15
N ALA A 111 -15.31 -10.50 3.96
CA ALA A 111 -14.71 -10.92 5.21
C ALA A 111 -15.74 -11.51 6.16
N ASN A 112 -16.91 -10.86 6.28
CA ASN A 112 -17.99 -11.36 7.12
C ASN A 112 -18.50 -12.71 6.64
N CYS A 113 -18.71 -12.86 5.34
CA CYS A 113 -19.12 -14.14 4.77
C CYS A 113 -18.07 -15.22 4.99
N PHE A 114 -16.81 -14.88 4.75
CA PHE A 114 -15.68 -15.80 4.91
C PHE A 114 -15.53 -16.28 6.36
N ARG A 115 -15.80 -15.39 7.32
CA ARG A 115 -15.68 -15.72 8.75
C ARG A 115 -16.93 -16.36 9.33
N GLY A 116 -17.97 -16.57 8.54
CA GLY A 116 -19.19 -17.22 8.99
C GLY A 116 -20.13 -16.33 9.79
N ASN A 117 -20.00 -15.03 9.67
CA ASN A 117 -20.86 -14.07 10.38
C ASN A 117 -22.08 -13.70 9.56
#